data_688c8bb6d7af7163038b9c0bdf05508c
#
_entry.id   688c8bb6d7af7163038b9c0bdf05508c
#
_cell.length_a   1.000
_cell.length_b   1.000
_cell.length_c   1.000
_cell.angle_alpha   90.00
_cell.angle_beta   90.00
_cell.angle_gamma   90.00
#
_symmetry.space_group_name_H-M   'P 1'
#
loop_
_entity.id
_entity.type
_entity.pdbx_description
1 polymer ?
#
loop_
_entity_poly.entity_id
_entity_poly.type
_entity_poly.pdbx_seq_one_letter_code
_entity_poly.pdbx_strand_id
1 'polypeptide(L)'
;MKKVIITGGSGFIGSRFIRRWQKSFDILSPTHQELDITNKDAVVQYVKKNGADVILHTAAISNTGYCEEHPEESYLVNTLATTYLAEAAKAIGAKFVFFSSDQIYNGNKEEGLLSEDIDVAPVNHYGRHKLEAENRVLEIAPDAVALRATWMY
;
A
#
# COMPACT_ATOMS: atom_id res chain seq x y z
N MET A 1 22.69 -6.09 5.26
CA MET A 1 21.27 -6.51 5.13
C MET A 1 20.55 -5.47 4.28
N LYS A 2 19.55 -5.89 3.50
CA LYS A 2 18.71 -4.92 2.78
C LYS A 2 17.88 -4.12 3.77
N LYS A 3 17.74 -2.83 3.50
CA LYS A 3 16.96 -1.89 4.32
C LYS A 3 15.53 -1.79 3.81
N VAL A 4 14.57 -1.97 4.71
CA VAL A 4 13.13 -1.97 4.37
C VAL A 4 12.41 -0.93 5.22
N ILE A 5 11.72 0.01 4.57
CA ILE A 5 10.76 0.88 5.24
C ILE A 5 9.40 0.20 5.19
N ILE A 6 8.74 0.05 6.35
CA ILE A 6 7.40 -0.55 6.45
C ILE A 6 6.44 0.50 7.01
N THR A 7 5.49 0.94 6.23
CA THR A 7 4.37 1.76 6.74
C THR A 7 3.24 0.85 7.21
N GLY A 8 2.54 1.23 8.28
CA GLY A 8 1.51 0.36 8.87
C GLY A 8 2.07 -0.80 9.70
N GLY A 9 3.27 -0.64 10.28
CA GLY A 9 3.93 -1.69 11.04
C GLY A 9 3.22 -2.15 12.30
N SER A 10 2.31 -1.36 12.87
CA SER A 10 1.44 -1.75 13.98
C SER A 10 0.21 -2.56 13.54
N GLY A 11 -0.10 -2.55 12.23
CA GLY A 11 -1.24 -3.27 11.67
C GLY A 11 -1.01 -4.78 11.59
N PHE A 12 -2.05 -5.49 11.15
CA PHE A 12 -2.04 -6.96 11.09
C PHE A 12 -0.88 -7.52 10.25
N ILE A 13 -0.71 -7.02 9.03
CA ILE A 13 0.33 -7.49 8.09
C ILE A 13 1.71 -7.01 8.54
N GLY A 14 1.85 -5.69 8.75
CA GLY A 14 3.13 -5.06 9.06
C GLY A 14 3.78 -5.64 10.31
N SER A 15 3.01 -5.84 11.39
CA SER A 15 3.53 -6.40 12.63
C SER A 15 4.01 -7.84 12.49
N ARG A 16 3.32 -8.65 11.67
CA ARG A 16 3.72 -10.04 11.39
C ARG A 16 4.98 -10.09 10.52
N PHE A 17 5.05 -9.22 9.52
CA PHE A 17 6.24 -9.11 8.68
C PHE A 17 7.46 -8.72 9.54
N ILE A 18 7.36 -7.67 10.35
CA ILE A 18 8.44 -7.22 11.24
C ILE A 18 8.89 -8.37 12.14
N ARG A 19 7.96 -9.01 12.86
CA ARG A 19 8.27 -10.12 13.76
C ARG A 19 8.98 -11.28 13.06
N ARG A 20 8.58 -11.60 11.82
CA ARG A 20 9.14 -12.72 11.05
C ARG A 20 10.52 -12.42 10.49
N TRP A 21 10.76 -11.17 10.05
CA TRP A 21 11.90 -10.83 9.21
C TRP A 21 12.91 -9.85 9.83
N GLN A 22 12.69 -9.36 11.05
CA GLN A 22 13.57 -8.40 11.73
C GLN A 22 15.02 -8.85 11.88
N LYS A 23 15.29 -10.14 11.80
CA LYS A 23 16.66 -10.70 11.83
C LYS A 23 17.33 -10.77 10.44
N SER A 24 16.54 -10.65 9.37
CA SER A 24 17.00 -10.80 7.98
C SER A 24 17.11 -9.47 7.25
N PHE A 25 16.39 -8.45 7.71
CA PHE A 25 16.34 -7.11 7.12
C PHE A 25 16.61 -6.05 8.19
N ASP A 26 17.17 -4.92 7.74
CA ASP A 26 17.22 -3.68 8.50
C ASP A 26 15.87 -2.98 8.32
N ILE A 27 14.98 -3.09 9.32
CA ILE A 27 13.59 -2.65 9.21
C ILE A 27 13.41 -1.32 9.94
N LEU A 28 12.93 -0.30 9.20
CA LEU A 28 12.38 0.94 9.73
C LEU A 28 10.87 0.91 9.60
N SER A 29 10.17 1.10 10.72
CA SER A 29 8.70 1.13 10.73
C SER A 29 8.21 2.36 11.49
N PRO A 30 8.03 3.50 10.78
CA PRO A 30 7.59 4.72 11.44
C PRO A 30 6.18 4.59 12.01
N THR A 31 5.97 5.20 13.16
CA THR A 31 4.65 5.45 13.73
C THR A 31 3.97 6.62 13.01
N HIS A 32 2.67 6.82 13.22
CA HIS A 32 1.95 7.99 12.68
C HIS A 32 2.54 9.33 13.15
N GLN A 33 3.13 9.38 14.34
CA GLN A 33 3.78 10.59 14.85
C GLN A 33 5.11 10.88 14.16
N GLU A 34 5.82 9.84 13.72
CA GLU A 34 7.10 9.95 13.01
C GLU A 34 6.92 10.21 11.52
N LEU A 35 5.84 9.69 10.93
CA LEU A 35 5.52 9.86 9.51
C LEU A 35 4.01 9.86 9.28
N ASP A 36 3.47 11.02 9.00
CA ASP A 36 2.14 11.15 8.40
C ASP A 36 2.24 10.89 6.90
N ILE A 37 1.77 9.71 6.47
CA ILE A 37 1.81 9.30 5.07
C ILE A 37 0.89 10.12 4.16
N THR A 38 -0.05 10.86 4.72
CA THR A 38 -0.95 11.75 3.96
C THR A 38 -0.29 13.09 3.62
N ASN A 39 0.82 13.41 4.26
CA ASN A 39 1.63 14.58 3.96
C ASN A 39 2.76 14.23 2.98
N LYS A 40 2.59 14.66 1.72
CA LYS A 40 3.54 14.36 0.64
C LYS A 40 4.98 14.79 0.97
N ASP A 41 5.15 16.00 1.50
CA ASP A 41 6.48 16.52 1.81
C ASP A 41 7.15 15.74 2.95
N ALA A 42 6.39 15.36 3.97
CA ALA A 42 6.86 14.50 5.05
C ALA A 42 7.33 13.13 4.52
N VAL A 43 6.57 12.52 3.62
CA VAL A 43 6.92 11.25 2.97
C VAL A 43 8.24 11.38 2.21
N VAL A 44 8.37 12.40 1.35
CA VAL A 44 9.58 12.62 0.54
C VAL A 44 10.80 12.85 1.43
N GLN A 45 10.66 13.68 2.47
CA GLN A 45 11.77 13.97 3.40
C GLN A 45 12.17 12.72 4.19
N TYR A 46 11.19 11.98 4.73
CA TYR A 46 11.45 10.77 5.50
C TYR A 46 12.18 9.71 4.69
N VAL A 47 11.69 9.43 3.47
CA VAL A 47 12.26 8.43 2.58
C VAL A 47 13.66 8.82 2.12
N LYS A 48 13.89 10.08 1.74
CA LYS A 48 15.22 10.59 1.36
C LYS A 48 16.22 10.52 2.51
N LYS A 49 15.80 10.95 3.72
CA LYS A 49 16.67 10.98 4.90
C LYS A 49 17.15 9.59 5.31
N ASN A 50 16.25 8.62 5.28
CA ASN A 50 16.53 7.27 5.78
C ASN A 50 17.11 6.35 4.70
N GLY A 51 16.72 6.51 3.44
CA GLY A 51 17.04 5.58 2.36
C GLY A 51 16.41 4.20 2.59
N ALA A 52 16.19 3.44 1.54
CA ALA A 52 15.74 2.05 1.61
C ALA A 52 16.03 1.31 0.30
N ASP A 53 16.18 -0.01 0.37
CA ASP A 53 16.16 -0.89 -0.81
C ASP A 53 14.73 -1.24 -1.21
N VAL A 54 13.83 -1.31 -0.22
CA VAL A 54 12.42 -1.67 -0.40
C VAL A 54 11.54 -0.78 0.49
N ILE A 55 10.42 -0.32 -0.05
CA ILE A 55 9.33 0.25 0.73
C ILE A 55 8.16 -0.74 0.67
N LEU A 56 7.78 -1.29 1.81
CA LEU A 56 6.62 -2.17 1.98
C LEU A 56 5.48 -1.35 2.61
N HIS A 57 4.47 -1.05 1.82
CA HIS A 57 3.35 -0.23 2.25
C HIS A 57 2.17 -1.11 2.63
N THR A 58 1.89 -1.21 3.94
CA THR A 58 0.77 -1.97 4.50
C THR A 58 -0.28 -1.10 5.19
N ALA A 59 0.00 0.20 5.35
CA ALA A 59 -0.96 1.14 5.91
C ALA A 59 -2.15 1.34 4.98
N ALA A 60 -3.34 1.23 5.50
CA ALA A 60 -4.59 1.45 4.77
C ALA A 60 -5.77 1.64 5.73
N ILE A 61 -6.83 2.30 5.29
CA ILE A 61 -8.15 2.20 5.88
C ILE A 61 -8.85 1.04 5.16
N SER A 62 -8.94 -0.13 5.82
CA SER A 62 -9.44 -1.37 5.21
C SER A 62 -10.90 -1.70 5.55
N ASN A 63 -11.52 -0.95 6.46
CA ASN A 63 -12.94 -1.10 6.77
C ASN A 63 -13.78 -0.50 5.63
N THR A 64 -14.41 -1.35 4.83
CA THR A 64 -15.18 -0.94 3.65
C THR A 64 -16.38 -0.07 4.01
N GLY A 65 -17.07 -0.35 5.13
CA GLY A 65 -18.17 0.49 5.62
C GLY A 65 -17.71 1.90 5.97
N TYR A 66 -16.59 2.00 6.69
CA TYR A 66 -15.97 3.30 7.00
C TYR A 66 -15.60 4.07 5.73
N CYS A 67 -15.05 3.39 4.72
CA CYS A 67 -14.70 4.01 3.44
C CYS A 67 -15.93 4.54 2.67
N GLU A 68 -17.10 3.89 2.81
CA GLU A 68 -18.35 4.40 2.24
C GLU A 68 -18.84 5.66 2.95
N GLU A 69 -18.71 5.72 4.27
CA GLU A 69 -19.11 6.87 5.08
C GLU A 69 -18.13 8.04 4.97
N HIS A 70 -16.84 7.76 4.72
CA HIS A 70 -15.73 8.73 4.67
C HIS A 70 -14.87 8.57 3.39
N PRO A 71 -15.47 8.75 2.19
CA PRO A 71 -14.79 8.48 0.93
C PRO A 71 -13.56 9.37 0.69
N GLU A 72 -13.59 10.63 1.14
CA GLU A 72 -12.47 11.56 0.97
C GLU A 72 -11.25 11.14 1.80
N GLU A 73 -11.46 10.73 3.04
CA GLU A 73 -10.39 10.23 3.91
C GLU A 73 -9.85 8.90 3.39
N SER A 74 -10.74 7.99 2.96
CA SER A 74 -10.35 6.76 2.30
C SER A 74 -9.50 7.01 1.05
N TYR A 75 -9.88 7.97 0.22
CA TYR A 75 -9.12 8.35 -0.96
C TYR A 75 -7.72 8.89 -0.60
N LEU A 76 -7.67 9.79 0.38
CA LEU A 76 -6.40 10.37 0.84
C LEU A 76 -5.42 9.30 1.33
N VAL A 77 -5.90 8.37 2.16
CA VAL A 77 -5.03 7.33 2.75
C VAL A 77 -4.76 6.19 1.76
N ASN A 78 -5.78 5.67 1.08
CA ASN A 78 -5.63 4.47 0.26
C ASN A 78 -5.10 4.76 -1.15
N THR A 79 -5.32 5.97 -1.69
CA THR A 79 -4.88 6.33 -3.04
C THR A 79 -3.71 7.32 -3.01
N LEU A 80 -3.90 8.50 -2.44
CA LEU A 80 -2.89 9.56 -2.51
C LEU A 80 -1.63 9.22 -1.71
N ALA A 81 -1.76 8.76 -0.47
CA ALA A 81 -0.62 8.38 0.35
C ALA A 81 0.19 7.23 -0.30
N THR A 82 -0.50 6.23 -0.90
CA THR A 82 0.14 5.17 -1.68
C THR A 82 0.94 5.74 -2.85
N THR A 83 0.35 6.71 -3.57
CA THR A 83 1.01 7.40 -4.69
C THR A 83 2.26 8.17 -4.23
N TYR A 84 2.18 8.90 -3.12
CA TYR A 84 3.33 9.65 -2.58
C TYR A 84 4.50 8.72 -2.20
N LEU A 85 4.19 7.58 -1.60
CA LEU A 85 5.20 6.58 -1.25
C LEU A 85 5.84 5.95 -2.49
N ALA A 86 5.07 5.68 -3.55
CA ALA A 86 5.60 5.19 -4.82
C ALA A 86 6.52 6.19 -5.50
N GLU A 87 6.14 7.49 -5.54
CA GLU A 87 6.97 8.58 -6.04
C GLU A 87 8.30 8.69 -5.26
N ALA A 88 8.21 8.63 -3.93
CA ALA A 88 9.38 8.70 -3.07
C ALA A 88 10.30 7.47 -3.23
N ALA A 89 9.73 6.27 -3.35
CA ALA A 89 10.48 5.04 -3.63
C ALA A 89 11.23 5.14 -4.95
N LYS A 90 10.56 5.55 -6.03
CA LYS A 90 11.18 5.77 -7.34
C LYS A 90 12.33 6.78 -7.27
N ALA A 91 12.14 7.88 -6.54
CA ALA A 91 13.14 8.94 -6.44
C ALA A 91 14.46 8.49 -5.79
N ILE A 92 14.43 7.44 -4.96
CA ILE A 92 15.64 6.85 -4.34
C ILE A 92 16.06 5.51 -4.95
N GLY A 93 15.37 5.04 -5.99
CA GLY A 93 15.65 3.73 -6.62
C GLY A 93 15.23 2.53 -5.77
N ALA A 94 14.33 2.70 -4.81
CA ALA A 94 13.82 1.62 -3.97
C ALA A 94 12.69 0.84 -4.67
N LYS A 95 12.64 -0.47 -4.45
CA LYS A 95 11.50 -1.31 -4.85
C LYS A 95 10.27 -0.94 -4.04
N PHE A 96 9.15 -0.67 -4.70
CA PHE A 96 7.88 -0.41 -4.05
C PHE A 96 6.98 -1.64 -4.07
N VAL A 97 6.49 -2.04 -2.91
CA VAL A 97 5.54 -3.16 -2.74
C VAL A 97 4.39 -2.67 -1.87
N PHE A 98 3.15 -2.84 -2.32
CA PHE A 98 2.00 -2.46 -1.51
C PHE A 98 0.88 -3.49 -1.59
N PHE A 99 0.04 -3.47 -0.55
CA PHE A 99 -1.13 -4.34 -0.49
C PHE A 99 -2.33 -3.65 -1.14
N SER A 100 -2.75 -4.19 -2.28
CA SER A 100 -4.05 -3.95 -2.86
C SER A 100 -5.08 -4.90 -2.25
N SER A 101 -6.19 -5.15 -2.91
CA SER A 101 -7.29 -5.92 -2.34
C SER A 101 -8.03 -6.72 -3.43
N ASP A 102 -8.60 -7.84 -3.05
CA ASP A 102 -9.58 -8.59 -3.84
C ASP A 102 -10.89 -7.80 -4.07
N GLN A 103 -11.14 -6.74 -3.28
CA GLN A 103 -12.31 -5.88 -3.46
C GLN A 103 -12.36 -5.18 -4.82
N ILE A 104 -11.27 -5.16 -5.57
CA ILE A 104 -11.26 -4.67 -6.96
C ILE A 104 -12.05 -5.59 -7.91
N TYR A 105 -12.30 -6.84 -7.51
CA TYR A 105 -13.03 -7.84 -8.29
C TYR A 105 -14.50 -8.00 -7.90
N ASN A 106 -14.96 -7.36 -6.83
CA ASN A 106 -16.24 -7.69 -6.19
C ASN A 106 -17.50 -7.37 -7.01
N GLY A 107 -17.37 -6.69 -8.14
CA GLY A 107 -18.43 -6.52 -9.14
C GLY A 107 -18.30 -7.47 -10.34
N ASN A 108 -17.24 -8.27 -10.40
CA ASN A 108 -17.09 -9.28 -11.44
C ASN A 108 -18.07 -10.42 -11.20
N LYS A 109 -18.70 -10.92 -12.28
CA LYS A 109 -19.69 -11.99 -12.24
C LYS A 109 -19.11 -13.36 -12.54
N GLU A 110 -17.83 -13.46 -12.82
CA GLU A 110 -17.18 -14.75 -13.05
C GLU A 110 -17.11 -15.57 -11.77
N GLU A 111 -17.41 -16.86 -11.88
CA GLU A 111 -17.34 -17.81 -10.78
C GLU A 111 -15.98 -18.52 -10.79
N GLY A 112 -15.47 -18.83 -9.60
CA GLY A 112 -14.24 -19.60 -9.42
C GLY A 112 -13.02 -18.76 -9.08
N LEU A 113 -11.83 -19.24 -9.46
CA LEU A 113 -10.56 -18.56 -9.21
C LEU A 113 -10.39 -17.39 -10.19
N LEU A 114 -10.12 -16.21 -9.65
CA LEU A 114 -9.88 -15.00 -10.42
C LEU A 114 -8.36 -14.84 -10.64
N SER A 115 -7.96 -14.64 -11.90
CA SER A 115 -6.58 -14.31 -12.25
C SER A 115 -6.35 -12.80 -12.22
N GLU A 116 -5.08 -12.40 -12.28
CA GLU A 116 -4.70 -10.99 -12.32
C GLU A 116 -5.10 -10.30 -13.64
N ASP A 117 -5.34 -11.07 -14.70
CA ASP A 117 -5.67 -10.58 -16.05
C ASP A 117 -7.17 -10.37 -16.28
N ILE A 118 -8.00 -10.76 -15.31
CA ILE A 118 -9.45 -10.60 -15.43
C ILE A 118 -9.85 -9.14 -15.27
N ASP A 119 -10.93 -8.74 -15.93
CA ASP A 119 -11.51 -7.41 -15.81
C ASP A 119 -11.86 -7.09 -14.36
N VAL A 120 -11.43 -5.94 -13.90
CA VAL A 120 -11.69 -5.44 -12.55
C VAL A 120 -12.96 -4.61 -12.54
N ALA A 121 -13.80 -4.77 -11.52
CA ALA A 121 -15.09 -4.11 -11.40
C ALA A 121 -15.41 -3.79 -9.92
N PRO A 122 -14.68 -2.86 -9.27
CA PRO A 122 -14.95 -2.53 -7.88
C PRO A 122 -16.29 -1.81 -7.72
N VAL A 123 -17.12 -2.27 -6.77
CA VAL A 123 -18.45 -1.70 -6.50
C VAL A 123 -18.50 -0.77 -5.31
N ASN A 124 -17.47 -0.78 -4.44
CA ASN A 124 -17.38 0.09 -3.27
C ASN A 124 -16.22 1.10 -3.36
N HIS A 125 -16.24 2.13 -2.52
CA HIS A 125 -15.19 3.17 -2.50
C HIS A 125 -13.82 2.58 -2.20
N TYR A 126 -13.72 1.67 -1.24
CA TYR A 126 -12.44 1.02 -0.91
C TYR A 126 -11.82 0.33 -2.13
N GLY A 127 -12.58 -0.52 -2.83
CA GLY A 127 -12.11 -1.21 -4.03
C GLY A 127 -11.69 -0.24 -5.14
N ARG A 128 -12.51 0.81 -5.38
CA ARG A 128 -12.17 1.86 -6.37
C ARG A 128 -10.88 2.59 -6.02
N HIS A 129 -10.70 2.96 -4.75
CA HIS A 129 -9.50 3.66 -4.29
C HIS A 129 -8.25 2.78 -4.39
N LYS A 130 -8.36 1.47 -4.08
CA LYS A 130 -7.25 0.52 -4.24
C LYS A 130 -6.89 0.30 -5.70
N LEU A 131 -7.87 0.19 -6.60
CA LEU A 131 -7.64 0.07 -8.04
C LEU A 131 -6.98 1.33 -8.61
N GLU A 132 -7.45 2.51 -8.22
CA GLU A 132 -6.83 3.75 -8.66
C GLU A 132 -5.38 3.87 -8.16
N ALA A 133 -5.11 3.43 -6.93
CA ALA A 133 -3.75 3.36 -6.41
C ALA A 133 -2.87 2.43 -7.25
N GLU A 134 -3.36 1.23 -7.65
CA GLU A 134 -2.63 0.33 -8.54
C GLU A 134 -2.24 1.03 -9.86
N ASN A 135 -3.21 1.65 -10.51
CA ASN A 135 -2.99 2.32 -11.80
C ASN A 135 -1.93 3.41 -11.68
N ARG A 136 -2.06 4.29 -10.68
CA ARG A 136 -1.09 5.38 -10.44
C ARG A 136 0.30 4.85 -10.09
N VAL A 137 0.39 3.85 -9.23
CA VAL A 137 1.66 3.26 -8.82
C VAL A 137 2.39 2.62 -10.00
N LEU A 138 1.69 1.85 -10.82
CA LEU A 138 2.30 1.18 -11.98
C LEU A 138 2.71 2.18 -13.08
N GLU A 139 1.99 3.29 -13.23
CA GLU A 139 2.42 4.39 -14.10
C GLU A 139 3.70 5.07 -13.60
N ILE A 140 3.79 5.32 -12.29
CA ILE A 140 4.95 5.95 -11.65
C ILE A 140 6.16 5.01 -11.66
N ALA A 141 5.97 3.78 -11.19
CA ALA A 141 6.99 2.76 -10.98
C ALA A 141 6.53 1.43 -11.61
N PRO A 142 6.79 1.20 -12.91
CA PRO A 142 6.31 0.00 -13.63
C PRO A 142 6.82 -1.32 -13.05
N ASP A 143 7.88 -1.29 -12.28
CA ASP A 143 8.44 -2.44 -11.58
C ASP A 143 7.87 -2.64 -10.16
N ALA A 144 6.96 -1.77 -9.69
CA ALA A 144 6.30 -1.93 -8.41
C ALA A 144 5.48 -3.23 -8.36
N VAL A 145 5.18 -3.68 -7.14
CA VAL A 145 4.35 -4.87 -6.92
C VAL A 145 3.11 -4.49 -6.14
N ALA A 146 1.95 -4.74 -6.74
CA ALA A 146 0.65 -4.66 -6.08
C ALA A 146 0.18 -6.07 -5.70
N LEU A 147 0.02 -6.33 -4.40
CA LEU A 147 -0.44 -7.61 -3.88
C LEU A 147 -1.95 -7.55 -3.63
N ARG A 148 -2.73 -8.15 -4.51
CA ARG A 148 -4.20 -8.23 -4.38
C ARG A 148 -4.56 -9.29 -3.34
N ALA A 149 -4.58 -8.87 -2.09
CA ALA A 149 -4.83 -9.77 -0.97
C ALA A 149 -6.32 -9.88 -0.66
N THR A 150 -6.76 -11.08 -0.33
CA THR A 150 -8.07 -11.36 0.26
C THR A 150 -8.00 -11.27 1.79
N TRP A 151 -9.03 -11.71 2.50
CA TRP A 151 -9.03 -11.77 3.96
C TRP A 151 -7.83 -12.54 4.49
N MET A 152 -7.10 -11.91 5.41
CA MET A 152 -5.96 -12.52 6.08
C MET A 152 -6.27 -12.70 7.56
N TYR A 153 -6.01 -13.90 8.09
CA TYR A 153 -6.31 -14.31 9.46
C TYR A 153 -5.06 -14.43 10.33
#